data_50fc6117defe1e47dca5fc5d73406ad9
#
_entry.id   50fc6117defe1e47dca5fc5d73406ad9
#
_cell.length_a   1.000
_cell.length_b   1.000
_cell.length_c   1.000
_cell.angle_alpha   90.00
_cell.angle_beta   90.00
_cell.angle_gamma   90.00
#
_symmetry.space_group_name_H-M   'P 1'
#
loop_
_entity.id
_entity.type
_entity.pdbx_description
1 polymer ?
#
loop_
_entity_poly.entity_id
_entity_poly.type
_entity_poly.pdbx_seq_one_letter_code
_entity_poly.pdbx_strand_id
1 'polypeptide(L)'
;MRIGRQDVAISNPDKVFFPERGLTKGDVVRYYLDVAECALPHLRRRPFHMKRFPNGVDGEFFHQKRVPPNHPPYVGEVPVSFPSGHSTVFAVVGNAAALAWVANLGCIELHTWHSRVPRIELPDYLLIDLDPSGEGQWPYVRRIALVVREVMEEVTRLLQKRQES
;
A
#
# COMPACT_ATOMS: atom_id res chain seq x y z
N MET A 1 15.66 16.47 -3.48
CA MET A 1 16.40 15.18 -3.70
C MET A 1 16.18 14.74 -5.13
N ARG A 2 17.24 14.40 -5.87
CA ARG A 2 17.13 13.87 -7.23
C ARG A 2 16.93 12.36 -7.19
N ILE A 3 15.86 11.85 -7.82
CA ILE A 3 15.53 10.42 -7.87
C ILE A 3 15.27 10.06 -9.35
N GLY A 4 16.21 9.39 -9.96
CA GLY A 4 16.21 9.17 -11.41
C GLY A 4 16.20 10.51 -12.17
N ARG A 5 15.14 10.74 -12.96
CA ARG A 5 14.96 12.00 -13.72
C ARG A 5 14.09 13.04 -13.01
N GLN A 6 13.58 12.74 -11.81
CA GLN A 6 12.64 13.58 -11.08
C GLN A 6 13.31 14.30 -9.92
N ASP A 7 12.91 15.54 -9.67
CA ASP A 7 13.26 16.30 -8.47
C ASP A 7 12.10 16.19 -7.47
N VAL A 8 12.37 15.54 -6.33
CA VAL A 8 11.39 15.34 -5.26
C VAL A 8 11.71 16.28 -4.10
N ALA A 9 10.81 17.20 -3.80
CA ALA A 9 10.93 18.09 -2.66
C ALA A 9 10.62 17.31 -1.37
N ILE A 10 11.59 17.23 -0.46
CA ILE A 10 11.40 16.63 0.86
C ILE A 10 11.30 17.78 1.88
N SER A 11 10.15 17.91 2.51
CA SER A 11 9.88 18.92 3.53
C SER A 11 10.21 18.39 4.93
N ASN A 12 10.83 19.22 5.75
CA ASN A 12 11.17 18.91 7.15
C ASN A 12 11.81 17.50 7.32
N PRO A 13 12.93 17.20 6.63
CA PRO A 13 13.54 15.86 6.67
C PRO A 13 13.98 15.45 8.08
N ASP A 14 14.37 16.42 8.92
CA ASP A 14 14.86 16.18 10.27
C ASP A 14 13.74 16.02 11.32
N LYS A 15 12.47 16.12 10.91
CA LYS A 15 11.34 15.89 11.82
C LYS A 15 11.36 14.44 12.33
N VAL A 16 11.41 14.28 13.65
CA VAL A 16 11.40 12.95 14.28
C VAL A 16 10.06 12.28 14.01
N PHE A 17 10.11 11.06 13.45
CA PHE A 17 8.93 10.23 13.13
C PHE A 17 8.81 9.02 14.04
N PHE A 18 9.93 8.47 14.53
CA PHE A 18 9.99 7.35 15.48
C PHE A 18 10.83 7.79 16.68
N PRO A 19 10.24 8.41 17.71
CA PRO A 19 10.98 8.99 18.83
C PRO A 19 11.84 7.98 19.58
N GLU A 20 11.35 6.77 19.82
CA GLU A 20 12.10 5.72 20.52
C GLU A 20 13.40 5.30 19.81
N ARG A 21 13.47 5.48 18.51
CA ARG A 21 14.60 5.13 17.67
C ARG A 21 15.37 6.33 17.15
N GLY A 22 14.87 7.52 17.38
CA GLY A 22 15.44 8.76 16.85
C GLY A 22 15.38 8.88 15.32
N LEU A 23 14.52 8.06 14.65
CA LEU A 23 14.41 8.09 13.19
C LEU A 23 13.55 9.28 12.74
N THR A 24 14.02 9.91 11.69
CA THR A 24 13.40 11.09 11.10
C THR A 24 12.51 10.77 9.91
N LYS A 25 11.77 11.78 9.44
CA LYS A 25 11.03 11.67 8.17
C LYS A 25 11.96 11.42 6.98
N GLY A 26 13.16 12.00 6.99
CA GLY A 26 14.20 11.76 6.00
C GLY A 26 14.62 10.29 5.96
N ASP A 27 14.72 9.65 7.13
CA ASP A 27 15.03 8.22 7.22
C ASP A 27 13.91 7.36 6.66
N VAL A 28 12.64 7.70 6.91
CA VAL A 28 11.49 7.02 6.30
C VAL A 28 11.51 7.13 4.78
N VAL A 29 11.78 8.31 4.24
CA VAL A 29 11.92 8.51 2.78
C VAL A 29 13.05 7.65 2.23
N ARG A 30 14.20 7.64 2.90
CA ARG A 30 15.36 6.83 2.49
C ARG A 30 15.03 5.34 2.52
N TYR A 31 14.40 4.86 3.59
CA TYR A 31 13.95 3.46 3.69
C TYR A 31 13.08 3.06 2.49
N TYR A 32 12.09 3.88 2.12
CA TYR A 32 11.24 3.57 0.97
C TYR A 32 11.99 3.60 -0.37
N LEU A 33 13.05 4.39 -0.48
CA LEU A 33 13.92 4.37 -1.66
C LEU A 33 14.77 3.10 -1.70
N ASP A 34 15.32 2.68 -0.56
CA ASP A 34 16.15 1.49 -0.44
C ASP A 34 15.37 0.20 -0.76
N VAL A 35 14.09 0.13 -0.37
CA VAL A 35 13.22 -1.01 -0.66
C VAL A 35 12.40 -0.85 -1.95
N ALA A 36 12.61 0.21 -2.73
CA ALA A 36 11.76 0.54 -3.88
C ALA A 36 11.70 -0.58 -4.92
N GLU A 37 12.81 -1.25 -5.19
CA GLU A 37 12.86 -2.36 -6.16
C GLU A 37 11.97 -3.54 -5.73
N CYS A 38 11.91 -3.83 -4.44
CA CYS A 38 11.05 -4.88 -3.88
C CYS A 38 9.60 -4.42 -3.73
N ALA A 39 9.36 -3.16 -3.34
CA ALA A 39 8.01 -2.65 -3.07
C ALA A 39 7.22 -2.33 -4.34
N LEU A 40 7.86 -1.74 -5.36
CA LEU A 40 7.18 -1.28 -6.57
C LEU A 40 6.43 -2.37 -7.36
N PRO A 41 6.89 -3.62 -7.48
CA PRO A 41 6.11 -4.68 -8.12
C PRO A 41 4.74 -4.91 -7.49
N HIS A 42 4.62 -4.70 -6.18
CA HIS A 42 3.37 -4.83 -5.42
C HIS A 42 2.47 -3.60 -5.51
N LEU A 43 3.03 -2.42 -5.78
CA LEU A 43 2.33 -1.14 -5.82
C LEU A 43 1.92 -0.71 -7.24
N ARG A 44 2.68 -1.08 -8.27
CA ARG A 44 2.47 -0.62 -9.65
C ARG A 44 1.05 -0.92 -10.12
N ARG A 45 0.43 0.15 -10.69
CA ARG A 45 -0.91 0.10 -11.27
C ARG A 45 -2.02 -0.23 -10.26
N ARG A 46 -1.76 -0.16 -8.94
CA ARG A 46 -2.77 -0.32 -7.91
C ARG A 46 -3.20 1.04 -7.37
N PRO A 47 -4.50 1.35 -7.38
CA PRO A 47 -5.01 2.42 -6.53
C PRO A 47 -4.68 2.11 -5.07
N PHE A 48 -4.38 3.13 -4.29
CA PHE A 48 -4.15 2.94 -2.86
C PHE A 48 -4.65 4.14 -2.06
N HIS A 49 -4.88 3.94 -0.78
CA HIS A 49 -5.04 5.02 0.17
C HIS A 49 -3.89 5.07 1.16
N MET A 50 -3.60 6.26 1.61
CA MET A 50 -2.51 6.55 2.51
C MET A 50 -3.00 6.56 3.95
N LYS A 51 -2.31 5.88 4.85
CA LYS A 51 -2.41 6.16 6.28
C LYS A 51 -1.26 7.08 6.65
N ARG A 52 -1.59 8.33 6.93
CA ARG A 52 -0.62 9.41 7.09
C ARG A 52 -0.42 9.76 8.56
N PHE A 53 0.84 9.92 8.94
CA PHE A 53 1.31 10.31 10.27
C PHE A 53 2.06 11.65 10.17
N PRO A 54 1.38 12.78 10.03
CA PRO A 54 2.04 14.07 9.77
C PRO A 54 2.97 14.51 10.90
N ASN A 55 2.73 13.98 12.11
CA ASN A 55 3.49 14.30 13.32
C ASN A 55 4.33 13.13 13.88
N GLY A 56 4.59 12.10 13.05
CA GLY A 56 5.27 10.88 13.49
C GLY A 56 4.32 9.85 14.06
N VAL A 57 4.85 8.67 14.40
CA VAL A 57 4.03 7.49 14.75
C VAL A 57 3.28 7.64 16.07
N ASP A 58 3.76 8.46 16.98
CA ASP A 58 3.09 8.74 18.26
C ASP A 58 2.01 9.82 18.15
N GLY A 59 1.92 10.48 16.99
CA GLY A 59 0.90 11.47 16.70
C GLY A 59 -0.38 10.87 16.12
N GLU A 60 -1.40 11.72 15.98
CA GLU A 60 -2.63 11.31 15.31
C GLU A 60 -2.36 10.99 13.83
N PHE A 61 -3.01 9.94 13.34
CA PHE A 61 -3.02 9.56 11.94
C PHE A 61 -4.38 9.80 11.30
N PHE A 62 -4.40 9.86 9.99
CA PHE A 62 -5.64 9.86 9.22
C PHE A 62 -5.50 9.10 7.90
N HIS A 63 -6.63 8.58 7.42
CA HIS A 63 -6.72 7.92 6.13
C HIS A 63 -7.05 8.92 5.03
N GLN A 64 -6.21 8.98 4.00
CA GLN A 64 -6.43 9.82 2.83
C GLN A 64 -6.61 8.95 1.59
N LYS A 65 -7.84 8.92 1.07
CA LYS A 65 -8.20 8.19 -0.16
C LYS A 65 -7.92 9.02 -1.41
N ARG A 66 -8.33 10.29 -1.39
CA ARG A 66 -8.15 11.19 -2.52
C ARG A 66 -6.70 11.63 -2.65
N VAL A 67 -6.14 11.49 -3.85
CA VAL A 67 -4.83 12.08 -4.15
C VAL A 67 -4.87 13.60 -3.95
N PRO A 68 -3.84 14.22 -3.34
CA PRO A 68 -3.77 15.68 -3.23
C PRO A 68 -3.83 16.35 -4.61
N PRO A 69 -4.58 17.46 -4.76
CA PRO A 69 -4.80 18.08 -6.07
C PRO A 69 -3.50 18.60 -6.72
N ASN A 70 -2.50 18.93 -5.90
CA ASN A 70 -1.20 19.45 -6.35
C ASN A 70 -0.12 18.36 -6.36
N HIS A 71 -0.47 17.10 -6.62
CA HIS A 71 0.53 16.03 -6.72
C HIS A 71 1.41 16.23 -7.97
N PRO A 72 2.69 15.82 -7.90
CA PRO A 72 3.58 15.91 -9.05
C PRO A 72 3.15 15.00 -10.21
N PRO A 73 3.49 15.34 -11.47
CA PRO A 73 3.07 14.57 -12.65
C PRO A 73 3.65 13.15 -12.71
N TYR A 74 4.67 12.85 -11.92
CA TYR A 74 5.23 11.49 -11.82
C TYR A 74 4.46 10.58 -10.82
N VAL A 75 3.48 11.12 -10.13
CA VAL A 75 2.48 10.36 -9.34
C VAL A 75 1.28 10.11 -10.22
N GLY A 76 0.97 8.84 -10.46
CA GLY A 76 -0.21 8.46 -11.24
C GLY A 76 -1.49 8.68 -10.45
N GLU A 77 -2.59 8.82 -11.17
CA GLU A 77 -3.92 8.92 -10.58
C GLU A 77 -4.95 8.08 -11.34
N VAL A 78 -6.01 7.68 -10.67
CA VAL A 78 -7.13 6.97 -11.28
C VAL A 78 -8.46 7.37 -10.62
N PRO A 79 -9.47 7.81 -11.40
CA PRO A 79 -10.83 8.01 -10.90
C PRO A 79 -11.50 6.64 -10.66
N VAL A 80 -12.12 6.48 -9.50
CA VAL A 80 -12.92 5.31 -9.15
C VAL A 80 -14.31 5.75 -8.75
N SER A 81 -15.32 5.15 -9.38
CA SER A 81 -16.72 5.34 -9.04
C SER A 81 -17.22 4.15 -8.22
N PHE A 82 -17.96 4.42 -7.18
CA PHE A 82 -18.54 3.41 -6.29
C PHE A 82 -20.03 3.21 -6.59
N PRO A 83 -20.60 2.03 -6.31
CA PRO A 83 -22.03 1.77 -6.50
C PRO A 83 -22.95 2.76 -5.76
N SER A 84 -22.44 3.39 -4.70
CA SER A 84 -23.16 4.47 -3.99
C SER A 84 -23.30 5.79 -4.75
N GLY A 85 -22.78 5.87 -5.99
CA GLY A 85 -22.76 7.10 -6.80
C GLY A 85 -21.60 8.06 -6.43
N HIS A 86 -20.84 7.76 -5.39
CA HIS A 86 -19.65 8.54 -5.01
C HIS A 86 -18.46 8.21 -5.91
N SER A 87 -17.63 9.20 -6.21
CA SER A 87 -16.37 9.00 -6.93
C SER A 87 -15.20 9.65 -6.21
N THR A 88 -14.04 9.06 -6.33
CA THR A 88 -12.79 9.56 -5.73
C THR A 88 -11.61 9.27 -6.67
N VAL A 89 -10.67 10.19 -6.74
CA VAL A 89 -9.42 10.00 -7.49
C VAL A 89 -8.36 9.46 -6.55
N PHE A 90 -7.91 8.24 -6.80
CA PHE A 90 -6.86 7.58 -6.02
C PHE A 90 -5.48 7.83 -6.62
N ALA A 91 -4.46 7.85 -5.77
CA ALA A 91 -3.08 7.84 -6.22
C ALA A 91 -2.66 6.44 -6.71
N VAL A 92 -1.69 6.42 -7.64
CA VAL A 92 -1.03 5.21 -8.12
C VAL A 92 0.48 5.43 -8.11
N VAL A 93 1.22 4.61 -7.38
CA VAL A 93 2.69 4.65 -7.31
C VAL A 93 3.27 3.71 -8.37
N GLY A 94 3.99 4.28 -9.32
CA GLY A 94 4.61 3.53 -10.42
C GLY A 94 6.14 3.57 -10.47
N ASN A 95 6.76 4.43 -9.65
CA ASN A 95 8.20 4.68 -9.65
C ASN A 95 8.70 5.14 -8.28
N ALA A 96 10.02 5.11 -8.07
CA ALA A 96 10.65 5.46 -6.81
C ALA A 96 10.42 6.92 -6.38
N ALA A 97 10.34 7.85 -7.34
CA ALA A 97 10.08 9.26 -7.04
C ALA A 97 8.66 9.45 -6.47
N ALA A 98 7.65 8.75 -7.01
CA ALA A 98 6.30 8.76 -6.48
C ALA A 98 6.24 8.13 -5.08
N LEU A 99 6.98 7.05 -4.86
CA LEU A 99 7.07 6.40 -3.55
C LEU A 99 7.70 7.32 -2.50
N ALA A 100 8.81 7.99 -2.84
CA ALA A 100 9.44 8.98 -1.98
C ALA A 100 8.52 10.18 -1.68
N TRP A 101 7.75 10.64 -2.67
CA TRP A 101 6.78 11.72 -2.47
C TRP A 101 5.68 11.31 -1.50
N VAL A 102 5.16 10.09 -1.63
CA VAL A 102 4.15 9.54 -0.70
C VAL A 102 4.72 9.44 0.72
N ALA A 103 5.95 8.93 0.87
CA ALA A 103 6.63 8.89 2.16
C ALA A 103 6.83 10.29 2.77
N ASN A 104 7.19 11.30 1.93
CA ASN A 104 7.31 12.69 2.36
C ASN A 104 5.99 13.31 2.86
N LEU A 105 4.84 12.80 2.44
CA LEU A 105 3.54 13.18 3.00
C LEU A 105 3.29 12.58 4.41
N GLY A 106 4.24 11.85 4.96
CA GLY A 106 4.10 11.12 6.21
C GLY A 106 3.27 9.84 6.08
N CYS A 107 3.16 9.30 4.89
CA CYS A 107 2.51 8.02 4.67
C CYS A 107 3.48 6.89 5.03
N ILE A 108 3.18 6.18 6.13
CA ILE A 108 3.96 5.03 6.59
C ILE A 108 3.31 3.73 6.14
N GLU A 109 1.98 3.71 5.96
CA GLU A 109 1.27 2.54 5.49
C GLU A 109 0.55 2.85 4.16
N LEU A 110 0.80 1.99 3.15
CA LEU A 110 0.15 2.06 1.84
C LEU A 110 -0.87 0.92 1.73
N HIS A 111 -2.14 1.26 1.77
CA HIS A 111 -3.24 0.29 1.65
C HIS A 111 -3.66 0.16 0.19
N THR A 112 -3.09 -0.80 -0.51
CA THR A 112 -3.33 -1.01 -1.94
C THR A 112 -4.60 -1.80 -2.19
N TRP A 113 -5.24 -1.51 -3.34
CA TRP A 113 -6.29 -2.37 -3.86
C TRP A 113 -5.72 -3.69 -4.37
N HIS A 114 -6.54 -4.72 -4.33
CA HIS A 114 -6.19 -6.07 -4.83
C HIS A 114 -6.33 -6.18 -6.36
N SER A 115 -6.74 -5.10 -7.01
CA SER A 115 -6.87 -4.98 -8.46
C SER A 115 -5.93 -3.93 -9.03
N ARG A 116 -5.72 -3.95 -10.34
CA ARG A 116 -4.85 -3.03 -11.07
C ARG A 116 -5.62 -2.26 -12.14
N VAL A 117 -5.22 -1.02 -12.38
CA VAL A 117 -5.69 -0.28 -13.55
C VAL A 117 -5.25 -0.96 -14.85
N PRO A 118 -6.07 -0.97 -15.92
CA PRO A 118 -7.38 -0.34 -16.00
C PRO A 118 -8.55 -1.19 -15.45
N ARG A 119 -8.33 -2.46 -15.08
CA ARG A 119 -9.40 -3.40 -14.68
C ARG A 119 -9.53 -3.45 -13.16
N ILE A 120 -9.99 -2.36 -12.57
CA ILE A 120 -10.08 -2.24 -11.09
C ILE A 120 -11.19 -3.10 -10.47
N GLU A 121 -12.16 -3.55 -11.25
CA GLU A 121 -13.24 -4.46 -10.80
C GLU A 121 -12.78 -5.93 -10.74
N LEU A 122 -11.60 -6.23 -11.31
CA LEU A 122 -11.07 -7.58 -11.36
C LEU A 122 -9.82 -7.69 -10.49
N PRO A 123 -9.94 -8.16 -9.24
CA PRO A 123 -8.78 -8.42 -8.39
C PRO A 123 -7.89 -9.51 -8.98
N ASP A 124 -6.58 -9.36 -8.83
CA ASP A 124 -5.58 -10.30 -9.32
C ASP A 124 -5.01 -11.19 -8.20
N TYR A 125 -5.44 -10.99 -6.95
CA TYR A 125 -5.18 -11.89 -5.84
C TYR A 125 -6.26 -11.76 -4.75
N LEU A 126 -6.36 -12.79 -3.92
CA LEU A 126 -7.15 -12.82 -2.70
C LEU A 126 -6.21 -12.67 -1.51
N LEU A 127 -6.52 -11.75 -0.60
CA LEU A 127 -5.88 -11.64 0.70
C LEU A 127 -6.82 -12.20 1.77
N ILE A 128 -6.29 -13.07 2.60
CA ILE A 128 -6.99 -13.60 3.78
C ILE A 128 -6.17 -13.18 5.00
N ASP A 129 -6.71 -12.26 5.78
CA ASP A 129 -6.11 -11.78 7.02
C ASP A 129 -6.63 -12.61 8.20
N LEU A 130 -5.72 -13.09 9.04
CA LEU A 130 -6.04 -13.98 10.14
C LEU A 130 -5.49 -13.41 11.45
N ASP A 131 -6.32 -12.66 12.13
CA ASP A 131 -5.98 -12.03 13.40
C ASP A 131 -6.32 -12.93 14.61
N PRO A 132 -5.41 -13.09 15.57
CA PRO A 132 -5.74 -13.73 16.84
C PRO A 132 -6.70 -12.86 17.64
N SER A 133 -7.77 -13.45 18.16
CA SER A 133 -8.76 -12.73 18.97
C SER A 133 -8.34 -12.50 20.43
N GLY A 134 -7.15 -12.97 20.83
CA GLY A 134 -6.60 -12.80 22.18
C GLY A 134 -5.25 -13.49 22.36
N GLU A 135 -4.67 -13.31 23.53
CA GLU A 135 -3.42 -13.95 23.91
C GLU A 135 -3.50 -15.49 23.84
N GLY A 136 -2.42 -16.14 23.45
CA GLY A 136 -2.32 -17.61 23.34
C GLY A 136 -3.06 -18.23 22.15
N GLN A 137 -3.75 -17.43 21.32
CA GLN A 137 -4.53 -17.92 20.17
C GLN A 137 -3.67 -18.26 18.94
N TRP A 138 -2.39 -17.95 18.95
CA TRP A 138 -1.49 -18.16 17.80
C TRP A 138 -1.47 -19.60 17.26
N PRO A 139 -1.44 -20.68 18.10
CA PRO A 139 -1.52 -22.04 17.60
C PRO A 139 -2.84 -22.33 16.85
N TYR A 140 -3.93 -21.70 17.25
CA TYR A 140 -5.23 -21.82 16.59
C TYR A 140 -5.22 -21.12 15.22
N VAL A 141 -4.73 -19.87 15.16
CA VAL A 141 -4.56 -19.11 13.91
C VAL A 141 -3.73 -19.90 12.90
N ARG A 142 -2.62 -20.51 13.34
CA ARG A 142 -1.80 -21.37 12.47
C ARG A 142 -2.57 -22.59 11.91
N ARG A 143 -3.40 -23.23 12.70
CA ARG A 143 -4.25 -24.33 12.21
C ARG A 143 -5.26 -23.84 11.18
N ILE A 144 -5.92 -22.70 11.43
CA ILE A 144 -6.83 -22.11 10.45
C ILE A 144 -6.10 -21.77 9.15
N ALA A 145 -4.90 -21.20 9.21
CA ALA A 145 -4.09 -20.91 8.03
C ALA A 145 -3.79 -22.18 7.19
N LEU A 146 -3.51 -23.31 7.85
CA LEU A 146 -3.30 -24.59 7.15
C LEU A 146 -4.57 -25.09 6.45
N VAL A 147 -5.72 -25.02 7.14
CA VAL A 147 -7.01 -25.37 6.54
C VAL A 147 -7.36 -24.47 5.35
N VAL A 148 -7.17 -23.16 5.50
CA VAL A 148 -7.37 -22.19 4.40
C VAL A 148 -6.49 -22.55 3.21
N ARG A 149 -5.21 -22.88 3.44
CA ARG A 149 -4.30 -23.30 2.38
C ARG A 149 -4.82 -24.53 1.63
N GLU A 150 -5.22 -25.59 2.34
CA GLU A 150 -5.75 -26.82 1.74
C GLU A 150 -7.00 -26.55 0.89
N VAL A 151 -7.93 -25.74 1.41
CA VAL A 151 -9.12 -25.32 0.66
C VAL A 151 -8.76 -24.55 -0.61
N MET A 152 -7.81 -23.62 -0.53
CA MET A 152 -7.38 -22.81 -1.68
C MET A 152 -6.65 -23.64 -2.72
N GLU A 153 -5.84 -24.62 -2.32
CA GLU A 153 -5.20 -25.58 -3.23
C GLU A 153 -6.23 -26.42 -3.99
N GLU A 154 -7.28 -26.91 -3.29
CA GLU A 154 -8.37 -27.66 -3.92
C GLU A 154 -9.17 -26.80 -4.90
N VAL A 155 -9.58 -25.59 -4.50
CA VAL A 155 -10.29 -24.63 -5.38
C VAL A 155 -9.47 -24.34 -6.64
N THR A 156 -8.16 -24.09 -6.49
CA THR A 156 -7.27 -23.84 -7.63
C THR A 156 -7.24 -25.01 -8.60
N ARG A 157 -7.13 -26.24 -8.08
CA ARG A 157 -7.13 -27.47 -8.88
C ARG A 157 -8.46 -27.66 -9.64
N LEU A 158 -9.58 -27.39 -8.99
CA LEU A 158 -10.91 -27.48 -9.63
C LEU A 158 -11.09 -26.44 -10.73
N LEU A 159 -10.62 -25.22 -10.54
CA LEU A 159 -10.68 -24.15 -11.54
C LEU A 159 -9.81 -24.48 -12.77
N GLN A 160 -8.60 -25.04 -12.57
CA GLN A 160 -7.73 -25.46 -13.67
C GLN A 160 -8.38 -26.56 -14.52
N LYS A 161 -8.94 -27.61 -13.91
CA LYS A 161 -9.67 -28.67 -14.62
C LYS A 161 -10.84 -28.16 -15.47
N ARG A 162 -11.50 -27.10 -15.01
CA ARG A 162 -12.64 -26.48 -15.72
C ARG A 162 -12.20 -25.65 -16.94
N GLN A 163 -10.96 -25.22 -17.02
CA GLN A 163 -10.41 -24.50 -18.16
C GLN A 163 -9.89 -25.42 -19.27
N GLU A 164 -9.60 -26.68 -18.93
CA GLU A 164 -9.10 -27.73 -19.83
C GLU A 164 -10.20 -28.56 -20.48
N SER A 165 -11.45 -28.39 -20.01
CA SER A 165 -12.68 -29.08 -20.53
C SER A 165 -13.51 -28.15 -21.41
#